data_3ba576608fac14849302385818b6ace0
#
_entry.id   3ba576608fac14849302385818b6ace0
#
_cell.length_a   1.000
_cell.length_b   1.000
_cell.length_c   1.000
_cell.angle_alpha   90.00
_cell.angle_beta   90.00
_cell.angle_gamma   90.00
#
_symmetry.space_group_name_H-M   'P 1'
#
loop_
_entity.id
_entity.type
_entity.pdbx_description
1 polymer ?
#
loop_
_entity_poly.entity_id
_entity_poly.type
_entity_poly.pdbx_seq_one_letter_code
_entity_poly.pdbx_strand_id
1 'polypeptide(L)'
;MGTFADYIGAMDVPEDRRAEYARQMLKLLHAGGMMSVDEVGLFSHRIRLLCPPELDETGRAWGCYNYFENDFWESWGLNANTGTFSSNKIGGGAFRAAVLAGYVLTALSCQSYSVVTVDGSYVRERPFIGWINGVLGTQYTDWRSTQLWEIERLLHKDGCEEYNKDLTGLIHDVPTACADLEQVESYIAARFFEEFYADMSAEEEDGEGYRKGDAIGVRNCFMHLKKTLSALHKHGGTLEEAKKYLIMPMDERSAVIDKQGGSTLAFSYCFVSPALAVAMIAREFGVDFWGLWDELGASIPSVERFPAPQPCPPVEPVSTQELFNVAPDDMAYYWRPDGKVQFSDEMTAWMQSLRAELDGITDTIPPEKFLQTMVDAIAGAGNYAFRDMFYEFTARQAEPRVQAAVLLLNRLVERGEPNVRRYLAILGNPTLREAVFGF
;
A
#
# COMPACT_ATOMS: atom_id res chain seq x y z
N MET A 1 -13.70 15.45 -7.62
CA MET A 1 -13.20 14.83 -6.36
C MET A 1 -12.22 13.76 -6.78
N GLY A 2 -11.11 13.60 -6.09
CA GLY A 2 -10.09 12.57 -6.40
C GLY A 2 -10.06 11.52 -5.31
N THR A 3 -9.58 10.33 -5.63
CA THR A 3 -9.35 9.24 -4.69
C THR A 3 -7.95 9.39 -4.09
N PHE A 4 -7.82 9.23 -2.79
CA PHE A 4 -6.56 9.37 -2.05
C PHE A 4 -6.26 8.10 -1.27
N ALA A 5 -4.98 7.74 -1.19
CA ALA A 5 -4.50 6.73 -0.27
C ALA A 5 -3.83 7.40 0.93
N ASP A 6 -3.99 6.82 2.09
CA ASP A 6 -3.41 7.30 3.34
C ASP A 6 -3.10 6.15 4.30
N TYR A 7 -2.48 6.47 5.42
CA TYR A 7 -2.17 5.53 6.49
C TYR A 7 -2.96 5.87 7.74
N ILE A 8 -3.43 4.84 8.41
CA ILE A 8 -3.79 4.90 9.82
C ILE A 8 -2.62 4.35 10.61
N GLY A 9 -2.04 5.15 11.49
CA GLY A 9 -0.88 4.79 12.29
C GLY A 9 0.38 5.59 11.95
N ALA A 10 1.52 5.19 12.52
CA ALA A 10 2.79 5.88 12.34
C ALA A 10 3.52 5.40 11.08
N MET A 11 4.11 6.34 10.34
CA MET A 11 5.08 6.06 9.28
C MET A 11 6.49 6.15 9.85
N ASP A 12 6.93 5.13 10.55
CA ASP A 12 8.16 5.10 11.30
C ASP A 12 9.11 3.99 10.85
N VAL A 13 9.45 4.00 9.56
CA VAL A 13 10.47 3.08 9.05
C VAL A 13 11.78 3.29 9.82
N PRO A 14 12.30 2.27 10.53
CA PRO A 14 13.51 2.37 11.32
C PRO A 14 14.70 2.87 10.48
N GLU A 15 15.54 3.70 11.06
CA GLU A 15 16.64 4.34 10.34
C GLU A 15 17.60 3.33 9.70
N ASP A 16 17.90 2.25 10.39
CA ASP A 16 18.74 1.15 9.91
C ASP A 16 18.13 0.35 8.76
N ARG A 17 16.83 0.44 8.53
CA ARG A 17 16.09 -0.24 7.45
C ARG A 17 15.80 0.66 6.25
N ARG A 18 15.91 1.98 6.37
CA ARG A 18 15.50 2.94 5.33
C ARG A 18 16.19 2.73 3.99
N ALA A 19 17.47 2.40 3.98
CA ALA A 19 18.20 2.13 2.74
C ALA A 19 17.66 0.89 2.01
N GLU A 20 17.39 -0.18 2.73
CA GLU A 20 16.80 -1.40 2.16
C GLU A 20 15.36 -1.16 1.71
N TYR A 21 14.56 -0.48 2.53
CA TYR A 21 13.21 -0.07 2.17
C TYR A 21 13.17 0.75 0.87
N ALA A 22 14.04 1.77 0.75
CA ALA A 22 14.10 2.59 -0.45
C ALA A 22 14.47 1.75 -1.69
N ARG A 23 15.44 0.85 -1.58
CA ARG A 23 15.84 -0.07 -2.65
C ARG A 23 14.67 -0.99 -3.06
N GLN A 24 13.95 -1.54 -2.10
CA GLN A 24 12.77 -2.37 -2.34
C GLN A 24 11.64 -1.56 -2.99
N MET A 25 11.38 -0.35 -2.51
CA MET A 25 10.36 0.53 -3.07
C MET A 25 10.64 0.86 -4.53
N LEU A 26 11.86 1.28 -4.87
CA LEU A 26 12.22 1.59 -6.26
C LEU A 26 12.03 0.38 -7.19
N LYS A 27 12.45 -0.81 -6.74
CA LYS A 27 12.24 -2.06 -7.49
C LYS A 27 10.75 -2.38 -7.67
N LEU A 28 9.96 -2.20 -6.61
CA LEU A 28 8.52 -2.45 -6.63
C LEU A 28 7.79 -1.49 -7.58
N LEU A 29 8.09 -0.20 -7.48
CA LEU A 29 7.52 0.82 -8.34
C LEU A 29 7.85 0.56 -9.81
N HIS A 30 9.12 0.22 -10.11
CA HIS A 30 9.53 -0.13 -11.47
C HIS A 30 8.75 -1.35 -12.00
N ALA A 31 8.62 -2.40 -11.21
CA ALA A 31 7.84 -3.59 -11.58
C ALA A 31 6.36 -3.26 -11.84
N GLY A 32 5.82 -2.25 -11.17
CA GLY A 32 4.48 -1.72 -11.36
C GLY A 32 4.33 -0.72 -12.51
N GLY A 33 5.39 -0.47 -13.29
CA GLY A 33 5.35 0.48 -14.40
C GLY A 33 5.43 1.95 -13.98
N MET A 34 5.72 2.22 -12.71
CA MET A 34 5.95 3.59 -12.22
C MET A 34 7.33 4.05 -12.67
N MET A 35 7.41 5.24 -13.24
CA MET A 35 8.65 5.77 -13.81
C MET A 35 8.96 7.14 -13.23
N SER A 36 10.25 7.46 -13.12
CA SER A 36 10.74 8.82 -13.01
C SER A 36 10.70 9.49 -14.39
N VAL A 37 10.62 10.81 -14.42
CA VAL A 37 10.41 11.56 -15.67
C VAL A 37 11.39 12.71 -15.76
N ASP A 38 12.17 12.72 -16.84
CA ASP A 38 12.98 13.87 -17.25
C ASP A 38 12.29 14.59 -18.42
N GLU A 39 12.11 15.91 -18.33
CA GLU A 39 11.60 16.69 -19.46
C GLU A 39 12.77 17.29 -20.26
N VAL A 40 12.79 17.00 -21.55
CA VAL A 40 13.78 17.57 -22.47
C VAL A 40 13.11 18.36 -23.60
N GLY A 41 13.62 19.56 -23.83
CA GLY A 41 13.23 20.38 -24.98
C GLY A 41 14.15 20.08 -26.17
N LEU A 42 13.60 19.47 -27.23
CA LEU A 42 14.34 19.17 -28.46
C LEU A 42 13.53 19.69 -29.67
N PHE A 43 14.23 20.45 -30.50
CA PHE A 43 13.62 21.14 -31.65
C PHE A 43 12.43 22.01 -31.18
N SER A 44 11.22 21.75 -31.67
CA SER A 44 10.02 22.45 -31.24
C SER A 44 9.16 21.66 -30.24
N HIS A 45 9.64 20.50 -29.78
CA HIS A 45 8.90 19.59 -28.93
C HIS A 45 9.42 19.58 -27.48
N ARG A 46 8.51 19.32 -26.54
CA ARG A 46 8.84 18.86 -25.18
C ARG A 46 8.54 17.40 -25.09
N ILE A 47 9.55 16.61 -24.81
CA ILE A 47 9.45 15.14 -24.67
C ILE A 47 9.73 14.78 -23.24
N ARG A 48 8.94 13.88 -22.69
CA ARG A 48 9.16 13.26 -21.39
C ARG A 48 9.93 11.96 -21.57
N LEU A 49 11.12 11.90 -21.00
CA LEU A 49 11.94 10.70 -20.97
C LEU A 49 11.65 9.94 -19.69
N LEU A 50 11.02 8.76 -19.83
CA LEU A 50 10.71 7.86 -18.73
C LEU A 50 11.94 7.03 -18.41
N CYS A 51 12.31 6.97 -17.13
CA CYS A 51 13.40 6.14 -16.63
C CYS A 51 12.95 5.31 -15.43
N PRO A 52 13.64 4.20 -15.13
CA PRO A 52 13.41 3.47 -13.90
C PRO A 52 13.47 4.42 -12.70
N PRO A 53 12.64 4.20 -11.65
CA PRO A 53 12.67 5.01 -10.45
C PRO A 53 14.07 5.01 -9.84
N GLU A 54 14.61 6.20 -9.59
CA GLU A 54 15.95 6.37 -9.02
C GLU A 54 15.97 7.51 -8.00
N LEU A 55 16.84 7.39 -6.98
CA LEU A 55 17.04 8.46 -6.01
C LEU A 55 17.95 9.53 -6.59
N ASP A 56 17.61 10.78 -6.33
CA ASP A 56 18.50 11.91 -6.58
C ASP A 56 19.60 12.02 -5.50
N GLU A 57 20.47 13.02 -5.65
CA GLU A 57 21.56 13.29 -4.71
C GLU A 57 21.09 13.61 -3.29
N THR A 58 19.81 14.02 -3.14
CA THR A 58 19.20 14.34 -1.84
C THR A 58 18.50 13.13 -1.21
N GLY A 59 18.56 11.95 -1.83
CA GLY A 59 17.88 10.74 -1.34
C GLY A 59 16.38 10.75 -1.59
N ARG A 60 15.91 11.45 -2.61
CA ARG A 60 14.51 11.52 -3.01
C ARG A 60 14.33 10.94 -4.40
N ALA A 61 13.18 10.33 -4.62
CA ALA A 61 12.71 9.96 -5.95
C ALA A 61 11.29 10.46 -6.14
N TRP A 62 10.96 10.80 -7.36
CA TRP A 62 9.60 11.19 -7.73
C TRP A 62 9.32 10.82 -9.18
N GLY A 63 8.06 10.71 -9.53
CA GLY A 63 7.65 10.46 -10.90
C GLY A 63 6.15 10.65 -11.07
N CYS A 64 5.74 10.53 -12.33
CA CYS A 64 4.33 10.52 -12.71
C CYS A 64 3.94 9.14 -13.22
N TYR A 65 2.67 8.84 -13.16
CA TYR A 65 2.12 7.61 -13.71
C TYR A 65 0.93 7.92 -14.63
N ASN A 66 0.28 6.91 -15.17
CA ASN A 66 -0.74 7.02 -16.22
C ASN A 66 -0.23 7.70 -17.52
N TYR A 67 1.06 7.61 -17.80
CA TYR A 67 1.68 8.25 -18.98
C TYR A 67 1.12 7.75 -20.30
N PHE A 68 0.69 6.51 -20.38
CA PHE A 68 0.10 5.93 -21.59
C PHE A 68 -1.37 6.35 -21.79
N GLU A 69 -2.03 6.89 -20.78
CA GLU A 69 -3.40 7.45 -20.86
C GLU A 69 -3.40 8.96 -21.15
N ASN A 70 -2.22 9.57 -21.35
CA ASN A 70 -2.01 11.03 -21.42
C ASN A 70 -2.35 11.77 -20.13
N ASP A 71 -2.46 11.08 -19.03
CA ASP A 71 -2.72 11.66 -17.72
C ASP A 71 -1.46 11.64 -16.87
N PHE A 72 -0.73 12.77 -16.85
CA PHE A 72 0.48 12.95 -16.07
C PHE A 72 0.23 13.74 -14.77
N TRP A 73 -1.01 13.90 -14.38
CA TRP A 73 -1.36 14.68 -13.20
C TRP A 73 -1.11 13.94 -11.89
N GLU A 74 -1.18 12.62 -11.93
CA GLU A 74 -0.92 11.79 -10.78
C GLU A 74 0.58 11.56 -10.63
N SER A 75 1.05 11.71 -9.40
CA SER A 75 2.47 11.61 -9.07
C SER A 75 2.70 10.85 -7.77
N TRP A 76 3.88 10.30 -7.65
CA TRP A 76 4.37 9.66 -6.45
C TRP A 76 5.69 10.29 -6.00
N GLY A 77 6.00 10.14 -4.72
CA GLY A 77 7.25 10.59 -4.12
C GLY A 77 7.76 9.62 -3.07
N LEU A 78 9.06 9.44 -3.04
CA LEU A 78 9.79 8.66 -2.04
C LEU A 78 10.86 9.53 -1.41
N ASN A 79 10.97 9.52 -0.08
CA ASN A 79 12.08 10.11 0.64
C ASN A 79 12.79 9.01 1.45
N ALA A 80 13.96 8.59 0.97
CA ALA A 80 14.75 7.54 1.60
C ALA A 80 15.28 7.94 2.99
N ASN A 81 15.53 9.24 3.23
CA ASN A 81 16.07 9.73 4.50
C ASN A 81 15.05 9.63 5.63
N THR A 82 13.77 9.80 5.32
CA THR A 82 12.68 9.69 6.30
C THR A 82 11.95 8.35 6.24
N GLY A 83 12.17 7.55 5.19
CA GLY A 83 11.44 6.31 4.96
C GLY A 83 9.98 6.54 4.58
N THR A 84 9.66 7.66 3.91
CA THR A 84 8.28 8.00 3.57
C THR A 84 8.00 7.82 2.08
N PHE A 85 6.86 7.24 1.78
CA PHE A 85 6.29 7.17 0.44
C PHE A 85 4.94 7.89 0.44
N SER A 86 4.67 8.63 -0.61
CA SER A 86 3.42 9.38 -0.76
C SER A 86 3.00 9.46 -2.22
N SER A 87 1.71 9.66 -2.45
CA SER A 87 1.20 10.02 -3.77
C SER A 87 0.18 11.15 -3.63
N ASN A 88 -0.08 11.84 -4.73
CA ASN A 88 -1.24 12.70 -4.85
C ASN A 88 -2.50 11.83 -5.03
N LYS A 89 -3.46 12.28 -5.81
CA LYS A 89 -4.60 11.44 -6.20
C LYS A 89 -4.11 10.15 -6.83
N ILE A 90 -4.70 9.02 -6.42
CA ILE A 90 -4.31 7.71 -6.95
C ILE A 90 -5.12 7.29 -8.17
N GLY A 91 -6.07 8.13 -8.61
CA GLY A 91 -6.88 7.87 -9.80
C GLY A 91 -7.69 6.58 -9.76
N GLY A 92 -8.24 6.22 -10.91
CA GLY A 92 -8.96 4.96 -11.11
C GLY A 92 -8.25 4.00 -12.07
N GLY A 93 -7.10 4.41 -12.63
CA GLY A 93 -6.37 3.65 -13.63
C GLY A 93 -5.61 2.45 -13.07
N ALA A 94 -5.00 1.68 -13.96
CA ALA A 94 -4.28 0.46 -13.61
C ALA A 94 -3.10 0.70 -12.65
N PHE A 95 -2.42 1.83 -12.75
CA PHE A 95 -1.31 2.18 -11.85
C PHE A 95 -1.71 2.37 -10.39
N ARG A 96 -3.01 2.55 -10.10
CA ARG A 96 -3.52 2.60 -8.72
C ARG A 96 -3.02 1.44 -7.86
N ALA A 97 -2.96 0.23 -8.43
CA ALA A 97 -2.50 -0.95 -7.71
C ALA A 97 -1.01 -0.85 -7.33
N ALA A 98 -0.15 -0.31 -8.21
CA ALA A 98 1.26 -0.09 -7.91
C ALA A 98 1.46 0.92 -6.76
N VAL A 99 0.69 2.01 -6.78
CA VAL A 99 0.72 3.02 -5.71
C VAL A 99 0.30 2.40 -4.38
N LEU A 100 -0.82 1.67 -4.36
CA LEU A 100 -1.30 1.00 -3.15
C LEU A 100 -0.29 -0.03 -2.62
N ALA A 101 0.39 -0.78 -3.52
CA ALA A 101 1.46 -1.67 -3.12
C ALA A 101 2.64 -0.92 -2.47
N GLY A 102 2.95 0.29 -2.95
CA GLY A 102 3.94 1.17 -2.31
C GLY A 102 3.54 1.56 -0.88
N TYR A 103 2.28 1.91 -0.67
CA TYR A 103 1.74 2.17 0.66
C TYR A 103 1.81 0.92 1.56
N VAL A 104 1.41 -0.25 1.04
CA VAL A 104 1.47 -1.51 1.80
C VAL A 104 2.91 -1.88 2.14
N LEU A 105 3.88 -1.71 1.23
CA LEU A 105 5.29 -1.95 1.52
C LEU A 105 5.82 -1.01 2.63
N THR A 106 5.41 0.26 2.61
CA THR A 106 5.76 1.20 3.68
C THR A 106 5.21 0.71 5.02
N ALA A 107 3.92 0.36 5.06
CA ALA A 107 3.30 -0.17 6.26
C ALA A 107 3.99 -1.46 6.78
N LEU A 108 4.41 -2.37 5.88
CA LEU A 108 5.17 -3.57 6.24
C LEU A 108 6.57 -3.27 6.76
N SER A 109 7.13 -2.12 6.42
CA SER A 109 8.48 -1.70 6.78
C SER A 109 8.52 -0.87 8.06
N CYS A 110 7.40 -0.35 8.52
CA CYS A 110 7.28 0.43 9.75
C CYS A 110 7.54 -0.44 10.99
N GLN A 111 8.05 0.19 12.04
CA GLN A 111 8.21 -0.44 13.36
C GLN A 111 6.86 -0.56 14.06
N SER A 112 6.08 0.53 14.03
CA SER A 112 4.74 0.56 14.58
C SER A 112 3.72 0.01 13.60
N TYR A 113 2.57 -0.39 14.13
CA TYR A 113 1.46 -0.86 13.31
C TYR A 113 0.88 0.30 12.49
N SER A 114 0.69 0.05 11.21
CA SER A 114 0.00 0.99 10.31
C SER A 114 -0.84 0.23 9.28
N VAL A 115 -1.92 0.83 8.85
CA VAL A 115 -2.89 0.26 7.90
C VAL A 115 -3.10 1.23 6.75
N VAL A 116 -3.26 0.68 5.56
CA VAL A 116 -3.51 1.48 4.36
C VAL A 116 -5.00 1.67 4.17
N THR A 117 -5.41 2.91 3.90
CA THR A 117 -6.78 3.26 3.55
C THR A 117 -6.87 3.95 2.21
N VAL A 118 -8.05 3.90 1.60
CA VAL A 118 -8.41 4.66 0.41
C VAL A 118 -9.74 5.36 0.68
N ASP A 119 -9.72 6.68 0.68
CA ASP A 119 -10.90 7.51 1.02
C ASP A 119 -11.55 7.06 2.34
N GLY A 120 -10.73 6.77 3.35
CA GLY A 120 -11.16 6.30 4.67
C GLY A 120 -11.53 4.81 4.76
N SER A 121 -11.57 4.09 3.65
CA SER A 121 -11.88 2.65 3.64
C SER A 121 -10.61 1.82 3.65
N TYR A 122 -10.58 0.76 4.44
CA TYR A 122 -9.41 -0.12 4.54
C TYR A 122 -9.12 -0.89 3.25
N VAL A 123 -7.84 -1.00 2.95
CA VAL A 123 -7.35 -1.80 1.81
C VAL A 123 -7.13 -3.24 2.26
N ARG A 124 -7.65 -4.20 1.49
CA ARG A 124 -7.28 -5.61 1.65
C ARG A 124 -5.83 -5.78 1.23
N GLU A 125 -4.91 -5.84 2.19
CA GLU A 125 -3.47 -5.83 1.93
C GLU A 125 -2.93 -7.15 1.39
N ARG A 126 -3.56 -8.28 1.68
CA ARG A 126 -3.07 -9.62 1.32
C ARG A 126 -2.70 -9.81 -0.16
N PRO A 127 -3.50 -9.40 -1.16
CA PRO A 127 -3.10 -9.51 -2.56
C PRO A 127 -1.86 -8.67 -2.89
N PHE A 128 -1.73 -7.47 -2.28
CA PHE A 128 -0.55 -6.62 -2.44
C PHE A 128 0.68 -7.26 -1.83
N ILE A 129 0.58 -7.87 -0.65
CA ILE A 129 1.67 -8.61 0.00
C ILE A 129 2.13 -9.77 -0.90
N GLY A 130 1.21 -10.52 -1.49
CA GLY A 130 1.53 -11.58 -2.44
C GLY A 130 2.30 -11.08 -3.66
N TRP A 131 1.91 -9.95 -4.23
CA TRP A 131 2.63 -9.33 -5.33
C TRP A 131 3.99 -8.77 -4.91
N ILE A 132 4.08 -8.11 -3.76
CA ILE A 132 5.33 -7.60 -3.18
C ILE A 132 6.32 -8.75 -2.99
N ASN A 133 5.88 -9.86 -2.39
CA ASN A 133 6.71 -11.04 -2.20
C ASN A 133 7.23 -11.60 -3.53
N GLY A 134 6.36 -11.69 -4.54
CA GLY A 134 6.75 -12.15 -5.88
C GLY A 134 7.77 -11.25 -6.56
N VAL A 135 7.61 -9.93 -6.48
CA VAL A 135 8.52 -8.95 -7.11
C VAL A 135 9.85 -8.85 -6.37
N LEU A 136 9.81 -8.80 -5.04
CA LEU A 136 11.00 -8.56 -4.22
C LEU A 136 11.75 -9.85 -3.85
N GLY A 137 11.09 -11.00 -3.91
CA GLY A 137 11.61 -12.26 -3.40
C GLY A 137 11.61 -12.31 -1.86
N THR A 138 10.67 -11.62 -1.22
CA THR A 138 10.50 -11.55 0.22
C THR A 138 9.47 -12.57 0.71
N GLN A 139 9.30 -12.68 2.02
CA GLN A 139 8.32 -13.55 2.67
C GLN A 139 7.50 -12.76 3.69
N TYR A 140 7.06 -11.57 3.31
CA TYR A 140 6.15 -10.79 4.16
C TYR A 140 4.88 -11.58 4.42
N THR A 141 4.40 -11.53 5.63
CA THR A 141 3.17 -12.19 6.07
C THR A 141 2.09 -11.16 6.37
N ASP A 142 0.86 -11.61 6.33
CA ASP A 142 -0.31 -10.76 6.60
C ASP A 142 -0.73 -10.84 8.08
N TRP A 143 0.24 -10.90 8.99
CA TRP A 143 -0.02 -11.03 10.41
C TRP A 143 -0.85 -9.86 11.00
N ARG A 144 -0.79 -8.70 10.35
CA ARG A 144 -1.45 -7.48 10.81
C ARG A 144 -2.96 -7.50 10.69
N SER A 145 -3.50 -8.29 9.78
CA SER A 145 -4.93 -8.30 9.47
C SER A 145 -5.71 -9.35 10.24
N THR A 146 -5.09 -10.10 11.14
CA THR A 146 -5.70 -11.26 11.76
C THR A 146 -6.40 -10.95 13.08
N GLN A 147 -5.70 -11.10 14.16
CA GLN A 147 -6.26 -10.98 15.51
C GLN A 147 -6.41 -9.54 15.96
N LEU A 148 -5.59 -8.64 15.41
CA LEU A 148 -5.73 -7.22 15.69
C LEU A 148 -7.09 -6.68 15.25
N TRP A 149 -7.58 -7.14 14.09
CA TRP A 149 -8.90 -6.77 13.60
C TRP A 149 -10.03 -7.34 14.45
N GLU A 150 -9.89 -8.57 14.94
CA GLU A 150 -10.86 -9.14 15.88
C GLU A 150 -10.88 -8.35 17.20
N ILE A 151 -9.72 -7.96 17.71
CA ILE A 151 -9.61 -7.11 18.88
C ILE A 151 -10.27 -5.76 18.62
N GLU A 152 -9.98 -5.14 17.48
CA GLU A 152 -10.59 -3.85 17.11
C GLU A 152 -12.11 -3.98 16.98
N ARG A 153 -12.62 -5.02 16.31
CA ARG A 153 -14.05 -5.28 16.20
C ARG A 153 -14.72 -5.35 17.57
N LEU A 154 -14.08 -5.99 18.53
CA LEU A 154 -14.61 -6.07 19.90
C LEU A 154 -14.50 -4.75 20.64
N LEU A 155 -13.48 -3.93 20.34
CA LEU A 155 -13.33 -2.59 20.91
C LEU A 155 -14.43 -1.63 20.46
N HIS A 156 -14.89 -1.76 19.23
CA HIS A 156 -15.89 -0.87 18.60
C HIS A 156 -17.31 -1.44 18.58
N LYS A 157 -17.55 -2.62 19.15
CA LYS A 157 -18.85 -3.29 19.10
C LYS A 157 -20.01 -2.45 19.66
N ASP A 158 -19.73 -1.54 20.57
CA ASP A 158 -20.76 -0.79 21.30
C ASP A 158 -21.02 0.63 20.75
N GLY A 159 -20.29 1.10 19.74
CA GLY A 159 -20.33 2.53 19.39
C GLY A 159 -20.57 2.94 17.94
N CYS A 160 -20.23 2.15 16.94
CA CYS A 160 -20.33 2.57 15.54
C CYS A 160 -20.64 1.45 14.56
N GLU A 161 -21.92 1.31 14.19
CA GLU A 161 -22.36 0.33 13.18
C GLU A 161 -21.77 0.54 11.78
N GLU A 162 -21.39 1.76 11.42
CA GLU A 162 -20.78 2.07 10.12
C GLU A 162 -19.34 1.59 10.02
N TYR A 163 -18.54 1.73 11.05
CA TYR A 163 -17.17 1.20 11.13
C TYR A 163 -17.12 -0.33 11.07
N ASN A 164 -18.10 -0.99 11.69
CA ASN A 164 -18.16 -2.45 11.75
C ASN A 164 -18.38 -3.11 10.37
N LYS A 165 -18.99 -2.44 9.40
CA LYS A 165 -19.27 -3.02 8.08
C LYS A 165 -18.01 -3.21 7.23
N ASP A 166 -17.10 -2.25 7.26
CA ASP A 166 -15.88 -2.29 6.47
C ASP A 166 -14.84 -3.23 7.09
N LEU A 167 -14.77 -3.28 8.42
CA LEU A 167 -13.89 -4.17 9.16
C LEU A 167 -14.31 -5.64 9.04
N THR A 168 -15.60 -5.95 9.07
CA THR A 168 -16.12 -7.31 8.96
C THR A 168 -15.70 -7.99 7.65
N GLY A 169 -15.57 -7.23 6.56
CA GLY A 169 -15.07 -7.75 5.29
C GLY A 169 -13.59 -8.15 5.30
N LEU A 170 -12.78 -7.53 6.15
CA LEU A 170 -11.35 -7.84 6.29
C LEU A 170 -11.08 -9.05 7.20
N ILE A 171 -11.94 -9.28 8.18
CA ILE A 171 -11.78 -10.31 9.19
C ILE A 171 -11.96 -11.72 8.62
N HIS A 172 -12.88 -11.91 7.67
CA HIS A 172 -13.23 -13.23 7.15
C HIS A 172 -12.15 -13.88 6.27
N ASP A 173 -11.22 -13.10 5.72
CA ASP A 173 -10.23 -13.61 4.76
C ASP A 173 -8.86 -13.91 5.40
N VAL A 174 -8.72 -13.74 6.72
CA VAL A 174 -7.41 -13.78 7.35
C VAL A 174 -7.34 -14.76 8.51
N PRO A 175 -6.47 -15.76 8.42
CA PRO A 175 -6.19 -16.65 9.55
C PRO A 175 -5.56 -15.88 10.69
N THR A 176 -6.00 -16.15 11.88
CA THR A 176 -5.48 -15.54 13.10
C THR A 176 -4.01 -15.88 13.31
N ALA A 177 -3.12 -14.91 13.14
CA ALA A 177 -1.75 -15.00 13.63
C ALA A 177 -1.68 -14.35 15.02
N CYS A 178 -0.84 -14.86 15.91
CA CYS A 178 -0.53 -14.16 17.15
C CYS A 178 0.15 -12.83 16.81
N ALA A 179 -0.55 -11.75 17.05
CA ALA A 179 0.06 -10.46 17.05
C ALA A 179 0.85 -10.28 18.35
N ASP A 180 2.02 -9.70 18.25
CA ASP A 180 2.77 -9.23 19.39
C ASP A 180 1.92 -8.20 20.16
N LEU A 181 1.93 -8.29 21.48
CA LEU A 181 1.14 -7.39 22.33
C LEU A 181 1.52 -5.92 22.15
N GLU A 182 2.79 -5.64 21.88
CA GLU A 182 3.28 -4.29 21.60
C GLU A 182 2.69 -3.74 20.30
N GLN A 183 2.49 -4.60 19.31
CA GLN A 183 1.84 -4.23 18.04
C GLN A 183 0.35 -3.98 18.23
N VAL A 184 -0.35 -4.76 19.05
CA VAL A 184 -1.76 -4.53 19.42
C VAL A 184 -1.90 -3.16 20.07
N GLU A 185 -1.03 -2.83 21.01
CA GLU A 185 -1.08 -1.53 21.70
C GLU A 185 -0.78 -0.36 20.76
N SER A 186 0.22 -0.49 19.91
CA SER A 186 0.56 0.55 18.93
C SER A 186 -0.59 0.80 17.98
N TYR A 187 -1.25 -0.25 17.53
CA TYR A 187 -2.43 -0.16 16.67
C TYR A 187 -3.60 0.54 17.37
N ILE A 188 -3.94 0.08 18.57
CA ILE A 188 -5.02 0.67 19.37
C ILE A 188 -4.72 2.15 19.67
N ALA A 189 -3.48 2.47 20.05
CA ALA A 189 -3.08 3.85 20.32
C ALA A 189 -3.19 4.73 19.08
N ALA A 190 -2.76 4.24 17.90
CA ALA A 190 -2.87 4.96 16.65
C ALA A 190 -4.34 5.21 16.27
N ARG A 191 -5.17 4.18 16.41
CA ARG A 191 -6.60 4.25 16.09
C ARG A 191 -7.35 5.26 16.97
N PHE A 192 -7.14 5.21 18.28
CA PHE A 192 -7.72 6.20 19.19
C PHE A 192 -7.23 7.63 18.93
N PHE A 193 -6.00 7.77 18.44
CA PHE A 193 -5.44 9.09 18.10
C PHE A 193 -6.11 9.69 16.86
N GLU A 194 -6.44 8.89 15.86
CA GLU A 194 -7.12 9.35 14.65
C GLU A 194 -8.58 9.69 14.88
N GLU A 195 -9.33 8.88 15.60
CA GLU A 195 -10.71 9.20 15.98
C GLU A 195 -10.76 10.53 16.75
N PHE A 196 -9.77 10.76 17.61
CA PHE A 196 -9.63 12.02 18.33
C PHE A 196 -9.38 13.23 17.40
N TYR A 197 -8.56 13.08 16.36
CA TYR A 197 -8.28 14.16 15.41
C TYR A 197 -9.39 14.34 14.37
N ALA A 198 -10.02 13.29 13.92
CA ALA A 198 -11.14 13.36 13.00
C ALA A 198 -12.33 14.10 13.64
N ASP A 199 -12.64 13.83 14.90
CA ASP A 199 -13.67 14.54 15.63
C ASP A 199 -13.33 16.02 15.88
N MET A 200 -12.05 16.35 16.05
CA MET A 200 -11.63 17.76 16.22
C MET A 200 -11.81 18.59 14.94
N SER A 201 -11.67 17.97 13.76
CA SER A 201 -11.85 18.65 12.48
C SER A 201 -13.30 18.78 12.04
N ALA A 202 -14.19 17.96 12.56
CA ALA A 202 -15.64 18.00 12.25
C ALA A 202 -16.41 19.09 13.03
N GLU A 203 -15.75 19.81 13.94
CA GLU A 203 -16.41 20.84 14.77
C GLU A 203 -16.93 22.08 14.02
N GLU A 204 -16.47 22.29 12.79
CA GLU A 204 -16.84 23.51 12.07
C GLU A 204 -18.13 23.42 11.25
N GLU A 205 -18.72 22.25 11.03
CA GLU A 205 -19.84 22.13 10.10
C GLU A 205 -21.20 21.67 10.66
N ASP A 206 -21.30 20.89 11.73
CA ASP A 206 -22.62 20.41 12.21
C ASP A 206 -22.73 20.34 13.74
N GLY A 207 -23.66 21.07 14.30
CA GLY A 207 -23.92 21.23 15.72
C GLY A 207 -24.34 19.98 16.52
N GLU A 208 -23.84 18.80 16.24
CA GLU A 208 -24.10 17.57 17.01
C GLU A 208 -22.94 17.24 17.97
N GLY A 209 -22.89 17.91 19.12
CA GLY A 209 -21.87 17.75 20.15
C GLY A 209 -21.83 16.40 20.89
N TYR A 210 -22.45 15.35 20.38
CA TYR A 210 -22.54 14.05 21.08
C TYR A 210 -21.32 13.13 20.76
N ARG A 211 -20.78 13.15 19.56
CA ARG A 211 -19.67 12.27 19.15
C ARG A 211 -18.33 12.64 19.79
N LYS A 212 -18.10 13.90 20.06
CA LYS A 212 -16.85 14.42 20.62
C LYS A 212 -16.61 14.00 22.08
N GLY A 213 -17.66 13.87 22.86
CA GLY A 213 -17.59 13.41 24.23
C GLY A 213 -17.15 11.97 24.38
N ASP A 214 -17.54 11.11 23.41
CA ASP A 214 -17.33 9.68 23.49
C ASP A 214 -15.88 9.27 23.17
N ALA A 215 -15.26 9.79 22.12
CA ALA A 215 -13.88 9.50 21.77
C ALA A 215 -12.88 10.00 22.83
N ILE A 216 -13.09 11.20 23.36
CA ILE A 216 -12.31 11.74 24.48
C ILE A 216 -12.52 10.88 25.73
N GLY A 217 -13.74 10.44 25.96
CA GLY A 217 -14.09 9.55 27.07
C GLY A 217 -13.33 8.22 26.99
N VAL A 218 -13.37 7.54 25.88
CA VAL A 218 -12.69 6.24 25.65
C VAL A 218 -11.18 6.37 25.82
N ARG A 219 -10.54 7.38 25.24
CA ARG A 219 -9.10 7.62 25.43
C ARG A 219 -8.75 7.86 26.91
N ASN A 220 -9.53 8.67 27.57
CA ASN A 220 -9.31 8.96 28.98
C ASN A 220 -9.48 7.69 29.84
N CYS A 221 -10.45 6.85 29.51
CA CYS A 221 -10.67 5.57 30.17
C CYS A 221 -9.52 4.59 29.93
N PHE A 222 -9.01 4.48 28.69
CA PHE A 222 -7.82 3.71 28.38
C PHE A 222 -6.62 4.15 29.20
N MET A 223 -6.30 5.44 29.17
CA MET A 223 -5.16 6.00 29.93
C MET A 223 -5.35 5.85 31.45
N HIS A 224 -6.59 5.93 31.90
CA HIS A 224 -6.93 5.71 33.30
C HIS A 224 -6.72 4.26 33.70
N LEU A 225 -7.19 3.29 32.91
CA LEU A 225 -6.95 1.86 33.14
C LEU A 225 -5.46 1.53 33.15
N LYS A 226 -4.70 2.03 32.19
CA LYS A 226 -3.23 1.85 32.14
C LYS A 226 -2.56 2.32 33.43
N LYS A 227 -2.86 3.54 33.86
CA LYS A 227 -2.31 4.09 35.12
C LYS A 227 -2.73 3.30 36.34
N THR A 228 -3.96 2.83 36.38
CA THR A 228 -4.50 2.09 37.51
C THR A 228 -3.88 0.69 37.63
N LEU A 229 -3.71 -0.02 36.50
CA LEU A 229 -3.02 -1.31 36.46
C LEU A 229 -1.54 -1.19 36.86
N SER A 230 -0.86 -0.18 36.33
CA SER A 230 0.55 0.07 36.67
C SER A 230 0.70 0.44 38.17
N ALA A 231 -0.23 1.21 38.72
CA ALA A 231 -0.23 1.50 40.16
C ALA A 231 -0.49 0.24 40.98
N LEU A 232 -1.46 -0.60 40.58
CA LEU A 232 -1.74 -1.88 41.24
C LEU A 232 -0.48 -2.75 41.30
N HIS A 233 0.15 -2.98 40.14
CA HIS A 233 1.36 -3.79 40.03
C HIS A 233 2.53 -3.22 40.85
N LYS A 234 2.78 -1.93 40.77
CA LYS A 234 3.82 -1.22 41.51
C LYS A 234 3.67 -1.34 43.02
N HIS A 235 2.44 -1.42 43.53
CA HIS A 235 2.14 -1.58 44.93
C HIS A 235 2.02 -3.04 45.39
N GLY A 236 2.48 -4.00 44.57
CA GLY A 236 2.49 -5.42 44.92
C GLY A 236 1.15 -6.14 44.69
N GLY A 237 0.24 -5.52 43.94
CA GLY A 237 -0.98 -6.17 43.52
C GLY A 237 -0.73 -7.32 42.55
N THR A 238 -1.61 -8.30 42.58
CA THR A 238 -1.48 -9.56 41.86
C THR A 238 -2.29 -9.58 40.55
N LEU A 239 -1.94 -10.48 39.64
CA LEU A 239 -2.71 -10.76 38.43
C LEU A 239 -4.16 -11.13 38.79
N GLU A 240 -4.39 -11.90 39.85
CA GLU A 240 -5.74 -12.29 40.29
C GLU A 240 -6.58 -11.08 40.72
N GLU A 241 -5.95 -10.11 41.36
CA GLU A 241 -6.63 -8.87 41.72
C GLU A 241 -6.99 -8.03 40.49
N ALA A 242 -6.12 -8.01 39.47
CA ALA A 242 -6.41 -7.35 38.20
C ALA A 242 -7.58 -8.05 37.48
N LYS A 243 -7.58 -9.37 37.38
CA LYS A 243 -8.63 -10.15 36.72
C LYS A 243 -10.00 -10.06 37.42
N LYS A 244 -10.00 -9.95 38.73
CA LYS A 244 -11.21 -10.03 39.57
C LYS A 244 -12.36 -9.15 39.07
N TYR A 245 -12.09 -7.89 38.79
CA TYR A 245 -13.11 -6.96 38.37
C TYR A 245 -13.53 -7.12 36.92
N LEU A 246 -12.67 -7.69 36.09
CA LEU A 246 -12.99 -7.94 34.68
C LEU A 246 -14.03 -9.07 34.53
N ILE A 247 -13.92 -10.13 35.34
CA ILE A 247 -14.85 -11.26 35.32
C ILE A 247 -16.07 -11.06 36.21
N MET A 248 -16.11 -9.98 37.00
CA MET A 248 -17.22 -9.68 37.90
C MET A 248 -18.48 -9.31 37.12
N PRO A 249 -19.64 -9.85 37.46
CA PRO A 249 -20.91 -9.44 36.89
C PRO A 249 -21.14 -7.92 37.02
N MET A 250 -21.85 -7.33 36.06
CA MET A 250 -21.97 -5.87 35.95
C MET A 250 -22.67 -5.25 37.15
N ASP A 251 -23.70 -5.90 37.70
CA ASP A 251 -24.43 -5.47 38.89
C ASP A 251 -23.54 -5.49 40.15
N GLU A 252 -22.73 -6.55 40.32
CA GLU A 252 -21.77 -6.64 41.41
C GLU A 252 -20.65 -5.59 41.26
N ARG A 253 -20.18 -5.36 40.03
CA ARG A 253 -19.19 -4.34 39.75
C ARG A 253 -19.70 -2.94 40.07
N SER A 254 -20.93 -2.63 39.66
CA SER A 254 -21.57 -1.36 39.99
C SER A 254 -21.67 -1.15 41.53
N ALA A 255 -22.04 -2.19 42.26
CA ALA A 255 -22.09 -2.13 43.72
C ALA A 255 -20.72 -1.88 44.39
N VAL A 256 -19.62 -2.32 43.75
CA VAL A 256 -18.23 -2.02 44.19
C VAL A 256 -17.86 -0.58 43.89
N ILE A 257 -18.28 -0.05 42.74
CA ILE A 257 -18.01 1.33 42.31
C ILE A 257 -18.74 2.33 43.20
N ASP A 258 -19.99 2.05 43.54
CA ASP A 258 -20.84 2.94 44.30
C ASP A 258 -20.50 3.03 45.80
N LYS A 259 -19.65 2.13 46.27
CA LYS A 259 -19.19 2.21 47.68
C LYS A 259 -18.26 3.39 47.88
N GLN A 260 -18.40 4.07 48.98
CA GLN A 260 -17.51 5.13 49.43
C GLN A 260 -16.04 4.58 49.48
N GLY A 261 -15.14 5.11 48.64
CA GLY A 261 -13.82 4.57 48.42
C GLY A 261 -13.79 3.39 47.47
N GLY A 262 -14.76 3.26 46.59
CA GLY A 262 -14.86 2.20 45.58
C GLY A 262 -13.66 2.04 44.67
N SER A 263 -13.53 0.88 44.05
CA SER A 263 -12.37 0.52 43.23
C SER A 263 -12.33 1.32 41.95
N THR A 264 -11.26 2.12 41.78
CA THR A 264 -10.95 2.81 40.51
C THR A 264 -10.71 1.84 39.36
N LEU A 265 -10.18 0.63 39.65
CA LEU A 265 -9.97 -0.40 38.65
C LEU A 265 -11.31 -0.99 38.14
N ALA A 266 -12.26 -1.26 39.06
CA ALA A 266 -13.60 -1.71 38.67
C ALA A 266 -14.32 -0.68 37.76
N PHE A 267 -14.19 0.60 38.08
CA PHE A 267 -14.71 1.69 37.27
C PHE A 267 -14.08 1.71 35.86
N SER A 268 -12.75 1.60 35.74
CA SER A 268 -12.03 1.63 34.46
C SER A 268 -12.48 0.53 33.50
N TYR A 269 -12.82 -0.64 34.00
CA TYR A 269 -13.31 -1.76 33.17
C TYR A 269 -14.73 -1.57 32.62
N CYS A 270 -15.45 -0.56 33.07
CA CYS A 270 -16.80 -0.26 32.52
C CYS A 270 -16.71 0.43 31.15
N PHE A 271 -15.58 1.06 30.84
CA PHE A 271 -15.42 1.92 29.67
C PHE A 271 -14.39 1.39 28.67
N VAL A 272 -13.82 0.24 28.93
CA VAL A 272 -12.81 -0.39 28.07
C VAL A 272 -13.29 -1.77 27.68
N SER A 273 -13.15 -2.13 26.42
CA SER A 273 -13.57 -3.44 25.97
C SER A 273 -12.82 -4.55 26.72
N PRO A 274 -13.45 -5.69 26.94
CA PRO A 274 -12.80 -6.81 27.61
C PRO A 274 -11.50 -7.27 26.95
N ALA A 275 -11.43 -7.27 25.64
CA ALA A 275 -10.22 -7.68 24.91
C ALA A 275 -9.05 -6.72 25.17
N LEU A 276 -9.32 -5.41 25.16
CA LEU A 276 -8.30 -4.42 25.47
C LEU A 276 -7.87 -4.51 26.95
N ALA A 277 -8.82 -4.70 27.85
CA ALA A 277 -8.51 -4.88 29.26
C ALA A 277 -7.60 -6.10 29.48
N VAL A 278 -7.87 -7.24 28.83
CA VAL A 278 -7.02 -8.44 28.90
C VAL A 278 -5.64 -8.16 28.33
N ALA A 279 -5.53 -7.46 27.21
CA ALA A 279 -4.25 -7.09 26.60
C ALA A 279 -3.41 -6.21 27.56
N MET A 280 -4.05 -5.24 28.21
CA MET A 280 -3.38 -4.35 29.15
C MET A 280 -2.95 -5.07 30.43
N ILE A 281 -3.76 -6.01 30.93
CA ILE A 281 -3.38 -6.87 32.07
C ILE A 281 -2.20 -7.74 31.68
N ALA A 282 -2.28 -8.41 30.53
CA ALA A 282 -1.23 -9.31 30.05
C ALA A 282 0.13 -8.60 29.96
N ARG A 283 0.13 -7.40 29.38
CA ARG A 283 1.34 -6.58 29.30
C ARG A 283 1.88 -6.16 30.65
N GLU A 284 1.04 -5.61 31.50
CA GLU A 284 1.48 -5.08 32.80
C GLU A 284 2.07 -6.17 33.69
N PHE A 285 1.52 -7.38 33.63
CA PHE A 285 1.96 -8.53 34.45
C PHE A 285 2.92 -9.47 33.72
N GLY A 286 3.27 -9.19 32.45
CA GLY A 286 4.23 -9.98 31.67
C GLY A 286 3.76 -11.40 31.38
N VAL A 287 2.46 -11.61 31.17
CA VAL A 287 1.87 -12.91 30.84
C VAL A 287 1.41 -12.95 29.38
N ASP A 288 1.29 -14.17 28.83
CA ASP A 288 0.80 -14.34 27.46
C ASP A 288 -0.66 -13.92 27.33
N PHE A 289 -0.95 -13.06 26.36
CA PHE A 289 -2.31 -12.55 26.09
C PHE A 289 -3.28 -13.69 25.77
N TRP A 290 -2.87 -14.64 24.94
CA TRP A 290 -3.77 -15.70 24.48
C TRP A 290 -4.08 -16.69 25.57
N GLY A 291 -3.09 -17.04 26.37
CA GLY A 291 -3.29 -17.86 27.56
C GLY A 291 -4.24 -17.21 28.55
N LEU A 292 -4.08 -15.91 28.79
CA LEU A 292 -4.95 -15.15 29.67
C LEU A 292 -6.38 -14.98 29.08
N TRP A 293 -6.49 -14.75 27.77
CA TRP A 293 -7.77 -14.67 27.07
C TRP A 293 -8.55 -16.00 27.14
N ASP A 294 -7.87 -17.12 26.90
CA ASP A 294 -8.47 -18.46 27.00
C ASP A 294 -8.94 -18.76 28.44
N GLU A 295 -8.15 -18.37 29.41
CA GLU A 295 -8.52 -18.52 30.83
C GLU A 295 -9.76 -17.71 31.19
N LEU A 296 -9.81 -16.45 30.79
CA LEU A 296 -10.87 -15.50 31.16
C LEU A 296 -12.10 -15.56 30.28
N GLY A 297 -11.97 -15.97 29.02
CA GLY A 297 -13.01 -15.84 27.99
C GLY A 297 -14.32 -16.53 28.31
N ALA A 298 -14.29 -17.60 29.10
CA ALA A 298 -15.50 -18.29 29.57
C ALA A 298 -16.19 -17.53 30.72
N SER A 299 -15.47 -16.65 31.41
CA SER A 299 -15.92 -15.95 32.61
C SER A 299 -16.32 -14.48 32.34
N ILE A 300 -15.89 -13.93 31.20
CA ILE A 300 -16.26 -12.57 30.81
C ILE A 300 -17.67 -12.58 30.22
N PRO A 301 -18.64 -11.89 30.82
CA PRO A 301 -19.99 -11.83 30.29
C PRO A 301 -20.04 -11.21 28.90
N SER A 302 -20.81 -11.80 28.00
CA SER A 302 -21.16 -11.22 26.68
C SER A 302 -20.04 -11.12 25.63
N VAL A 303 -18.92 -11.83 25.77
CA VAL A 303 -17.85 -11.79 24.79
C VAL A 303 -17.87 -13.03 23.88
N GLU A 304 -17.83 -12.81 22.58
CA GLU A 304 -17.51 -13.85 21.60
C GLU A 304 -16.06 -14.28 21.79
N ARG A 305 -15.81 -15.59 21.79
CA ARG A 305 -14.46 -16.12 21.89
C ARG A 305 -13.67 -15.84 20.60
N PHE A 306 -12.44 -15.45 20.74
CA PHE A 306 -11.49 -15.52 19.65
C PHE A 306 -11.21 -16.98 19.29
N PRO A 307 -11.10 -17.32 18.00
CA PRO A 307 -10.56 -18.61 17.63
C PRO A 307 -9.12 -18.75 18.16
N ALA A 308 -8.73 -19.98 18.46
CA ALA A 308 -7.35 -20.25 18.85
C ALA A 308 -6.35 -19.73 17.80
N PRO A 309 -5.19 -19.20 18.21
CA PRO A 309 -4.19 -18.72 17.27
C PRO A 309 -3.81 -19.81 16.27
N GLN A 310 -3.90 -19.48 15.00
CA GLN A 310 -3.44 -20.33 13.91
C GLN A 310 -2.17 -19.73 13.32
N PRO A 311 -1.19 -20.54 12.91
CA PRO A 311 -0.07 -20.02 12.15
C PRO A 311 -0.57 -19.24 10.93
N CYS A 312 -0.01 -18.07 10.68
CA CYS A 312 -0.36 -17.32 9.49
C CYS A 312 0.08 -18.11 8.25
N PRO A 313 -0.83 -18.54 7.38
CA PRO A 313 -0.42 -19.26 6.19
C PRO A 313 0.42 -18.34 5.31
N PRO A 314 1.33 -18.91 4.50
CA PRO A 314 2.05 -18.16 3.49
C PRO A 314 1.08 -17.35 2.62
N VAL A 315 1.49 -16.16 2.26
CA VAL A 315 0.73 -15.35 1.30
C VAL A 315 1.12 -15.82 -0.09
N GLU A 316 0.16 -16.37 -0.81
CA GLU A 316 0.38 -16.86 -2.17
C GLU A 316 0.81 -15.71 -3.10
N PRO A 317 1.79 -15.94 -3.98
CA PRO A 317 2.19 -14.95 -4.98
C PRO A 317 1.03 -14.55 -5.88
N VAL A 318 0.89 -13.25 -6.12
CA VAL A 318 -0.11 -12.68 -7.03
C VAL A 318 0.61 -12.09 -8.24
N SER A 319 0.13 -12.37 -9.44
CA SER A 319 0.72 -11.82 -10.66
C SER A 319 0.38 -10.34 -10.84
N THR A 320 1.20 -9.61 -11.61
CA THR A 320 0.92 -8.20 -11.95
C THR A 320 -0.42 -8.08 -12.67
N GLN A 321 -0.68 -8.96 -13.63
CA GLN A 321 -1.92 -8.94 -14.40
C GLN A 321 -3.17 -9.11 -13.51
N GLU A 322 -3.09 -10.01 -12.55
CA GLU A 322 -4.17 -10.28 -11.61
C GLU A 322 -4.38 -9.10 -10.65
N LEU A 323 -3.32 -8.62 -10.00
CA LEU A 323 -3.42 -7.53 -9.04
C LEU A 323 -3.91 -6.23 -9.67
N PHE A 324 -3.41 -5.90 -10.86
CA PHE A 324 -3.74 -4.65 -11.54
C PHE A 324 -5.04 -4.76 -12.34
N ASN A 325 -5.55 -5.97 -12.54
CA ASN A 325 -6.74 -6.26 -13.33
C ASN A 325 -6.69 -5.60 -14.73
N VAL A 326 -5.53 -5.71 -15.38
CA VAL A 326 -5.32 -5.15 -16.71
C VAL A 326 -5.59 -6.18 -17.80
N ALA A 327 -6.02 -5.68 -18.95
CA ALA A 327 -6.13 -6.51 -20.14
C ALA A 327 -4.76 -7.10 -20.52
N PRO A 328 -4.70 -8.33 -21.07
CA PRO A 328 -3.43 -8.95 -21.45
C PRO A 328 -2.54 -8.03 -22.28
N ASP A 329 -3.10 -7.28 -23.21
CA ASP A 329 -2.36 -6.43 -24.15
C ASP A 329 -1.80 -5.18 -23.50
N ASP A 330 -2.41 -4.70 -22.41
CA ASP A 330 -1.93 -3.56 -21.65
C ASP A 330 -0.72 -3.91 -20.78
N MET A 331 -0.43 -5.21 -20.63
CA MET A 331 0.80 -5.66 -19.98
C MET A 331 2.07 -5.16 -20.69
N ALA A 332 1.97 -4.70 -21.94
CA ALA A 332 3.08 -4.05 -22.65
C ALA A 332 3.59 -2.79 -21.94
N TYR A 333 2.74 -2.11 -21.16
CA TYR A 333 3.10 -0.90 -20.42
C TYR A 333 3.83 -1.17 -19.10
N TYR A 334 3.85 -2.43 -18.62
CA TYR A 334 4.43 -2.78 -17.34
C TYR A 334 5.80 -3.42 -17.51
N TRP A 335 6.80 -2.86 -16.86
CA TRP A 335 8.14 -3.43 -16.88
C TRP A 335 8.18 -4.76 -16.11
N ARG A 336 8.65 -5.81 -16.76
CA ARG A 336 8.87 -7.11 -16.15
C ARG A 336 10.23 -7.67 -16.57
N PRO A 337 11.24 -7.61 -15.70
CA PRO A 337 12.57 -8.15 -16.01
C PRO A 337 12.59 -9.68 -16.20
N ASP A 338 11.62 -10.38 -15.62
CA ASP A 338 11.41 -11.84 -15.73
C ASP A 338 10.46 -12.28 -16.86
N GLY A 339 9.96 -11.39 -17.54
CA GLY A 339 9.21 -11.09 -18.73
C GLY A 339 8.50 -12.11 -19.54
N LYS A 340 7.79 -13.09 -19.03
CA LYS A 340 6.78 -13.81 -19.83
C LYS A 340 5.44 -13.09 -19.75
N VAL A 341 5.23 -12.11 -20.63
CA VAL A 341 3.91 -11.51 -20.83
C VAL A 341 3.12 -12.40 -21.79
N GLN A 342 1.93 -12.79 -21.38
CA GLN A 342 0.97 -13.46 -22.27
C GLN A 342 0.06 -12.40 -22.85
N PHE A 343 0.23 -12.13 -24.12
CA PHE A 343 -0.66 -11.25 -24.87
C PHE A 343 -1.83 -12.03 -25.48
N SER A 344 -2.86 -11.30 -25.90
CA SER A 344 -3.93 -11.89 -26.70
C SER A 344 -3.43 -12.39 -28.06
N ASP A 345 -4.19 -13.29 -28.70
CA ASP A 345 -3.87 -13.73 -30.05
C ASP A 345 -3.87 -12.57 -31.04
N GLU A 346 -4.77 -11.60 -30.86
CA GLU A 346 -4.86 -10.39 -31.68
C GLU A 346 -3.60 -9.52 -31.53
N MET A 347 -3.16 -9.27 -30.31
CA MET A 347 -1.94 -8.50 -30.04
C MET A 347 -0.71 -9.23 -30.57
N THR A 348 -0.65 -10.55 -30.42
CA THR A 348 0.44 -11.39 -30.94
C THR A 348 0.49 -11.31 -32.47
N ALA A 349 -0.64 -11.42 -33.15
CA ALA A 349 -0.71 -11.27 -34.61
C ALA A 349 -0.31 -9.86 -35.06
N TRP A 350 -0.73 -8.84 -34.32
CA TRP A 350 -0.35 -7.45 -34.59
C TRP A 350 1.18 -7.25 -34.44
N MET A 351 1.81 -7.77 -33.39
CA MET A 351 3.28 -7.72 -33.20
C MET A 351 4.02 -8.44 -34.33
N GLN A 352 3.49 -9.58 -34.80
CA GLN A 352 4.06 -10.29 -35.95
C GLN A 352 3.95 -9.47 -37.24
N SER A 353 2.84 -8.78 -37.46
CA SER A 353 2.67 -7.89 -38.61
C SER A 353 3.64 -6.72 -38.57
N LEU A 354 3.86 -6.13 -37.39
CA LEU A 354 4.85 -5.05 -37.19
C LEU A 354 6.27 -5.54 -37.47
N ARG A 355 6.61 -6.76 -37.04
CA ARG A 355 7.92 -7.36 -37.37
C ARG A 355 8.10 -7.52 -38.86
N ALA A 356 7.11 -8.04 -39.56
CA ALA A 356 7.14 -8.18 -41.01
C ALA A 356 7.27 -6.82 -41.72
N GLU A 357 6.56 -5.80 -41.24
CA GLU A 357 6.64 -4.43 -41.77
C GLU A 357 8.05 -3.84 -41.51
N LEU A 358 8.59 -4.02 -40.30
CA LEU A 358 9.94 -3.58 -39.95
C LEU A 358 11.01 -4.25 -40.82
N ASP A 359 10.90 -5.55 -41.03
CA ASP A 359 11.81 -6.32 -41.88
C ASP A 359 11.77 -5.87 -43.36
N GLY A 360 10.62 -5.32 -43.79
CA GLY A 360 10.45 -4.79 -45.16
C GLY A 360 10.95 -3.35 -45.35
N ILE A 361 11.35 -2.64 -44.28
CA ILE A 361 11.86 -1.28 -44.40
C ILE A 361 13.30 -1.30 -44.88
N THR A 362 13.52 -0.78 -46.07
CA THR A 362 14.85 -0.60 -46.69
C THR A 362 15.30 0.86 -46.75
N ASP A 363 14.38 1.78 -46.46
CA ASP A 363 14.68 3.20 -46.42
C ASP A 363 15.65 3.52 -45.28
N THR A 364 16.42 4.57 -45.45
CA THR A 364 17.40 5.05 -44.48
C THR A 364 17.13 6.51 -44.11
N ILE A 365 17.37 6.84 -42.88
CA ILE A 365 17.29 8.23 -42.38
C ILE A 365 18.71 8.82 -42.47
N PRO A 366 18.88 9.98 -43.16
CA PRO A 366 20.18 10.67 -43.12
C PRO A 366 20.61 10.95 -41.65
N PRO A 367 21.91 10.74 -41.32
CA PRO A 367 22.36 10.88 -39.91
C PRO A 367 21.97 12.24 -39.29
N GLU A 368 22.08 13.31 -40.05
CA GLU A 368 21.72 14.67 -39.62
C GLU A 368 20.22 14.89 -39.35
N LYS A 369 19.37 13.99 -39.86
CA LYS A 369 17.90 14.03 -39.68
C LYS A 369 17.39 13.00 -38.69
N PHE A 370 18.22 12.04 -38.28
CA PHE A 370 17.77 10.91 -37.45
C PHE A 370 17.13 11.36 -36.15
N LEU A 371 17.81 12.22 -35.38
CA LEU A 371 17.29 12.70 -34.10
C LEU A 371 15.99 13.48 -34.26
N GLN A 372 15.89 14.33 -35.27
CA GLN A 372 14.67 15.08 -35.56
C GLN A 372 13.51 14.14 -35.90
N THR A 373 13.73 13.18 -36.82
CA THR A 373 12.71 12.20 -37.22
C THR A 373 12.22 11.38 -36.02
N MET A 374 13.13 10.94 -35.16
CA MET A 374 12.78 10.20 -33.96
C MET A 374 11.97 11.06 -32.99
N VAL A 375 12.37 12.31 -32.76
CA VAL A 375 11.66 13.25 -31.87
C VAL A 375 10.27 13.56 -32.39
N ASP A 376 10.12 13.82 -33.70
CA ASP A 376 8.83 14.10 -34.32
C ASP A 376 7.88 12.89 -34.21
N ALA A 377 8.40 11.67 -34.44
CA ALA A 377 7.63 10.45 -34.28
C ALA A 377 7.18 10.20 -32.81
N ILE A 378 8.07 10.42 -31.85
CA ILE A 378 7.75 10.32 -30.44
C ILE A 378 6.69 11.35 -30.03
N ALA A 379 6.84 12.60 -30.49
CA ALA A 379 5.87 13.65 -30.22
C ALA A 379 4.48 13.30 -30.79
N GLY A 380 4.43 12.75 -31.98
CA GLY A 380 3.18 12.27 -32.59
C GLY A 380 2.56 11.06 -31.87
N ALA A 381 3.38 10.22 -31.25
CA ALA A 381 2.91 9.04 -30.54
C ALA A 381 2.37 9.33 -29.10
N GLY A 382 2.76 10.45 -28.48
CA GLY A 382 2.27 10.77 -27.14
C GLY A 382 3.18 11.66 -26.28
N ASN A 383 4.24 12.21 -26.84
CA ASN A 383 5.22 13.09 -26.17
C ASN A 383 6.02 12.43 -25.04
N TYR A 384 6.15 11.10 -25.03
CA TYR A 384 7.02 10.40 -24.08
C TYR A 384 7.82 9.31 -24.80
N ALA A 385 8.98 9.00 -24.26
CA ALA A 385 9.80 7.85 -24.66
C ALA A 385 10.54 7.30 -23.43
N PHE A 386 11.04 6.08 -23.55
CA PHE A 386 11.90 5.53 -22.49
C PHE A 386 13.31 6.07 -22.67
N ARG A 387 13.89 6.65 -21.61
CA ARG A 387 15.18 7.34 -21.61
C ARG A 387 16.30 6.48 -22.21
N ASP A 388 16.39 5.23 -21.75
CA ASP A 388 17.46 4.33 -22.19
C ASP A 388 17.33 3.98 -23.69
N MET A 389 16.11 3.71 -24.16
CA MET A 389 15.84 3.52 -25.58
C MET A 389 16.20 4.77 -26.40
N PHE A 390 15.85 5.95 -25.93
CA PHE A 390 16.09 7.20 -26.62
C PHE A 390 17.60 7.42 -26.86
N TYR A 391 18.41 7.25 -25.82
CA TYR A 391 19.86 7.41 -25.92
C TYR A 391 20.52 6.25 -26.67
N GLU A 392 20.07 5.01 -26.46
CA GLU A 392 20.52 3.84 -27.20
C GLU A 392 20.30 4.04 -28.72
N PHE A 393 19.10 4.42 -29.13
CA PHE A 393 18.79 4.61 -30.54
C PHE A 393 19.58 5.78 -31.14
N THR A 394 19.78 6.85 -30.40
CA THR A 394 20.65 7.95 -30.84
C THR A 394 22.07 7.49 -31.03
N ALA A 395 22.61 6.67 -30.14
CA ALA A 395 23.97 6.13 -30.28
C ALA A 395 24.10 5.12 -31.43
N ARG A 396 23.06 4.35 -31.69
CA ARG A 396 23.01 3.29 -32.73
C ARG A 396 22.31 3.73 -34.02
N GLN A 397 22.22 5.04 -34.26
CA GLN A 397 21.47 5.64 -35.39
C GLN A 397 21.85 5.12 -36.78
N ALA A 398 23.07 4.58 -36.95
CA ALA A 398 23.52 4.00 -38.20
C ALA A 398 23.05 2.54 -38.42
N GLU A 399 22.50 1.91 -37.41
CA GLU A 399 22.09 0.51 -37.51
C GLU A 399 20.75 0.37 -38.26
N PRO A 400 20.67 -0.50 -39.28
CA PRO A 400 19.47 -0.64 -40.09
C PRO A 400 18.20 -0.94 -39.29
N ARG A 401 18.30 -1.79 -38.25
CA ARG A 401 17.16 -2.14 -37.39
C ARG A 401 16.64 -0.95 -36.57
N VAL A 402 17.54 -0.14 -36.02
CA VAL A 402 17.18 1.07 -35.29
C VAL A 402 16.55 2.09 -36.22
N GLN A 403 17.09 2.28 -37.42
CA GLN A 403 16.47 3.17 -38.42
C GLN A 403 15.09 2.68 -38.82
N ALA A 404 14.92 1.40 -39.08
CA ALA A 404 13.66 0.79 -39.44
C ALA A 404 12.62 0.97 -38.30
N ALA A 405 13.02 0.81 -37.03
CA ALA A 405 12.13 1.01 -35.90
C ALA A 405 11.62 2.45 -35.77
N VAL A 406 12.50 3.44 -36.02
CA VAL A 406 12.10 4.85 -36.01
C VAL A 406 11.18 5.19 -37.19
N LEU A 407 11.52 4.68 -38.39
CA LEU A 407 10.67 4.85 -39.59
C LEU A 407 9.29 4.19 -39.41
N LEU A 408 9.25 3.00 -38.80
CA LEU A 408 7.98 2.34 -38.49
C LEU A 408 7.16 3.14 -37.48
N LEU A 409 7.78 3.67 -36.42
CA LEU A 409 7.08 4.55 -35.47
C LEU A 409 6.44 5.75 -36.20
N ASN A 410 7.19 6.40 -37.09
CA ASN A 410 6.68 7.53 -37.86
C ASN A 410 5.48 7.13 -38.75
N ARG A 411 5.59 5.99 -39.46
CA ARG A 411 4.48 5.45 -40.29
C ARG A 411 3.25 5.11 -39.45
N LEU A 412 3.44 4.57 -38.24
CA LEU A 412 2.35 4.27 -37.31
C LEU A 412 1.62 5.55 -36.88
N VAL A 413 2.38 6.61 -36.56
CA VAL A 413 1.83 7.92 -36.23
C VAL A 413 1.07 8.51 -37.42
N GLU A 414 1.65 8.54 -38.63
CA GLU A 414 1.05 9.10 -39.83
C GLU A 414 -0.26 8.43 -40.21
N ARG A 415 -0.37 7.11 -40.05
CA ARG A 415 -1.60 6.36 -40.31
C ARG A 415 -2.62 6.35 -39.16
N GLY A 416 -2.30 7.00 -38.03
CA GLY A 416 -3.17 7.05 -36.86
C GLY A 416 -3.38 5.71 -36.17
N GLU A 417 -2.31 4.88 -36.08
CA GLU A 417 -2.36 3.55 -35.45
C GLU A 417 -2.81 3.64 -33.99
N PRO A 418 -3.94 3.03 -33.61
CA PRO A 418 -4.44 3.09 -32.22
C PRO A 418 -3.45 2.53 -31.17
N ASN A 419 -2.64 1.55 -31.58
CA ASN A 419 -1.69 0.88 -30.70
C ASN A 419 -0.27 1.50 -30.74
N VAL A 420 -0.10 2.70 -31.29
CA VAL A 420 1.24 3.32 -31.43
C VAL A 420 1.97 3.44 -30.09
N ARG A 421 1.25 3.69 -29.00
CA ARG A 421 1.84 3.77 -27.66
C ARG A 421 2.28 2.41 -27.14
N ARG A 422 1.57 1.32 -27.48
CA ARG A 422 2.02 -0.05 -27.18
C ARG A 422 3.30 -0.38 -27.94
N TYR A 423 3.39 0.03 -29.22
CA TYR A 423 4.62 -0.09 -29.98
C TYR A 423 5.79 0.62 -29.30
N LEU A 424 5.58 1.86 -28.85
CA LEU A 424 6.58 2.65 -28.13
C LEU A 424 7.00 1.96 -26.81
N ALA A 425 6.04 1.39 -26.07
CA ALA A 425 6.33 0.63 -24.86
C ALA A 425 7.16 -0.64 -25.13
N ILE A 426 6.87 -1.36 -26.22
CA ILE A 426 7.64 -2.53 -26.64
C ILE A 426 9.08 -2.12 -27.01
N LEU A 427 9.24 -1.02 -27.75
CA LEU A 427 10.59 -0.51 -28.09
C LEU A 427 11.38 -0.12 -26.83
N GLY A 428 10.70 0.45 -25.84
CA GLY A 428 11.29 0.89 -24.57
C GLY A 428 11.68 -0.26 -23.62
N ASN A 429 11.14 -1.46 -23.83
CA ASN A 429 11.45 -2.64 -23.01
C ASN A 429 12.41 -3.56 -23.77
N PRO A 430 13.70 -3.64 -23.38
CA PRO A 430 14.69 -4.42 -24.11
C PRO A 430 14.31 -5.90 -24.28
N THR A 431 13.70 -6.50 -23.24
CA THR A 431 13.28 -7.91 -23.29
C THR A 431 12.14 -8.14 -24.29
N LEU A 432 11.15 -7.26 -24.31
CA LEU A 432 10.06 -7.34 -25.28
C LEU A 432 10.54 -7.00 -26.69
N ARG A 433 11.40 -5.98 -26.84
CA ARG A 433 11.98 -5.58 -28.11
C ARG A 433 12.76 -6.71 -28.76
N GLU A 434 13.63 -7.36 -27.99
CA GLU A 434 14.38 -8.53 -28.46
C GLU A 434 13.43 -9.68 -28.85
N ALA A 435 12.44 -10.00 -28.01
CA ALA A 435 11.49 -11.07 -28.27
C ALA A 435 10.63 -10.81 -29.54
N VAL A 436 10.18 -9.57 -29.72
CA VAL A 436 9.28 -9.20 -30.84
C VAL A 436 10.06 -8.90 -32.10
N PHE A 437 11.11 -8.11 -32.03
CA PHE A 437 11.83 -7.57 -33.21
C PHE A 437 13.23 -8.14 -33.42
N GLY A 438 13.82 -8.81 -32.42
CA GLY A 438 15.13 -9.46 -32.55
C GLY A 438 16.32 -8.49 -32.50
N PHE A 439 16.24 -7.37 -31.74
CA PHE A 439 17.35 -6.43 -31.57
C PHE A 439 17.29 -5.63 -30.26
#